data_ab1768a4d2cfd06f1af362ed52b6a624
#
_entry.id   ab1768a4d2cfd06f1af362ed52b6a624
#
_cell.length_a   1.000
_cell.length_b   1.000
_cell.length_c   1.000
_cell.angle_alpha   90.00
_cell.angle_beta   90.00
_cell.angle_gamma   90.00
#
_symmetry.space_group_name_H-M   'P 1'
#
loop_
_entity.id
_entity.type
_entity.pdbx_description
1 polymer ?
#
loop_
_entity_poly.entity_id
_entity_poly.type
_entity_poly.pdbx_seq_one_letter_code
_entity_poly.pdbx_strand_id
1 'polypeptide(L)'
;TWQDGKVLLLTWHNYPDSYPEGEAVTIQWGPVWTFTDKEIASHAEELQKADDAKARLKQIIAFAPDSEHTTVTGLWVDPQNVKRPAYQSDPTIEDMSNSFDENVDEDFKSWFDDNTLWSYYYGEYPWTRLGYTYDWADNGTEYGMTEFIVEDGAEVTVEFTETTEEFLNRITNNGKE
;
A
#
# COMPACT_ATOMS: atom_id res chain seq x y z
N THR A 1 4.74 4.58 -11.28
CA THR A 1 5.01 5.73 -12.18
C THR A 1 5.86 6.76 -11.48
N TRP A 2 6.74 7.42 -12.26
CA TRP A 2 7.62 8.50 -11.78
C TRP A 2 7.34 9.78 -12.56
N GLN A 3 7.30 10.91 -11.87
CA GLN A 3 7.17 12.24 -12.46
C GLN A 3 7.85 13.28 -11.56
N ASP A 4 8.68 14.15 -12.14
CA ASP A 4 9.36 15.26 -11.45
C ASP A 4 10.12 14.84 -10.17
N GLY A 5 10.71 13.63 -10.17
CA GLY A 5 11.45 13.08 -9.03
C GLY A 5 10.60 12.47 -7.94
N LYS A 6 9.27 12.46 -8.10
CA LYS A 6 8.32 11.82 -7.19
C LYS A 6 7.82 10.48 -7.74
N VAL A 7 7.44 9.57 -6.85
CA VAL A 7 6.81 8.29 -7.19
C VAL A 7 5.32 8.34 -6.90
N LEU A 8 4.51 7.76 -7.80
CA LEU A 8 3.07 7.59 -7.58
C LEU A 8 2.82 6.33 -6.75
N LEU A 9 2.31 6.52 -5.55
CA LEU A 9 1.88 5.46 -4.64
C LEU A 9 0.38 5.56 -4.39
N LEU A 10 -0.27 4.42 -4.21
CA LEU A 10 -1.71 4.32 -4.01
C LEU A 10 -2.02 3.84 -2.59
N THR A 11 -3.06 4.42 -1.99
CA THR A 11 -3.59 3.97 -0.70
C THR A 11 -5.08 3.70 -0.81
N TRP A 12 -5.58 2.65 -0.13
CA TRP A 12 -7.01 2.34 -0.05
C TRP A 12 -7.52 2.61 1.36
N HIS A 13 -8.52 3.47 1.49
CA HIS A 13 -8.94 4.05 2.79
C HIS A 13 -10.43 4.45 2.81
N ASN A 14 -10.86 5.09 3.93
CA ASN A 14 -12.23 5.57 4.15
C ASN A 14 -12.34 7.09 4.36
N TYR A 15 -11.31 7.85 3.97
CA TYR A 15 -11.19 9.28 4.31
C TYR A 15 -11.01 10.16 3.06
N PRO A 16 -11.99 10.17 2.10
CA PRO A 16 -11.84 10.91 0.85
C PRO A 16 -11.61 12.42 1.06
N ASP A 17 -12.24 13.00 2.07
CA ASP A 17 -12.13 14.45 2.36
C ASP A 17 -10.72 14.85 2.86
N SER A 18 -9.90 13.88 3.30
CA SER A 18 -8.52 14.13 3.72
C SER A 18 -7.55 14.26 2.54
N TYR A 19 -7.98 13.88 1.35
CA TYR A 19 -7.14 13.83 0.15
C TYR A 19 -7.83 14.52 -1.04
N PRO A 20 -7.97 15.85 -1.01
CA PRO A 20 -8.56 16.60 -2.13
C PRO A 20 -7.62 16.55 -3.35
N GLU A 21 -8.19 16.18 -4.50
CA GLU A 21 -7.46 16.04 -5.76
C GLU A 21 -6.77 17.34 -6.18
N GLY A 22 -5.51 17.23 -6.61
CA GLY A 22 -4.67 18.34 -7.04
C GLY A 22 -4.03 19.16 -5.92
N GLU A 23 -4.33 18.86 -4.66
CA GLU A 23 -3.80 19.60 -3.52
C GLU A 23 -2.58 18.93 -2.88
N ALA A 24 -1.75 19.75 -2.22
CA ALA A 24 -0.71 19.25 -1.33
C ALA A 24 -1.31 19.01 0.05
N VAL A 25 -1.05 17.84 0.62
CA VAL A 25 -1.48 17.46 1.96
C VAL A 25 -0.30 16.94 2.77
N THR A 26 -0.35 17.10 4.08
CA THR A 26 0.64 16.52 4.99
C THR A 26 0.07 15.23 5.58
N ILE A 27 0.82 14.13 5.49
CA ILE A 27 0.45 12.86 6.15
C ILE A 27 0.41 13.08 7.65
N GLN A 28 -0.68 12.68 8.29
CA GLN A 28 -0.93 12.85 9.72
C GLN A 28 -1.52 11.57 10.31
N TRP A 29 -1.33 11.38 11.60
CA TRP A 29 -1.86 10.25 12.37
C TRP A 29 -1.14 8.92 12.13
N GLY A 30 0.14 9.00 11.82
CA GLY A 30 1.01 7.88 11.55
C GLY A 30 1.23 7.62 10.05
N PRO A 31 2.11 6.67 9.70
CA PRO A 31 2.45 6.39 8.32
C PRO A 31 1.28 5.80 7.54
N VAL A 32 1.19 6.16 6.26
CA VAL A 32 0.16 5.66 5.35
C VAL A 32 0.69 4.47 4.55
N TRP A 33 -0.02 3.34 4.62
CA TRP A 33 0.26 2.13 3.85
C TRP A 33 -0.10 2.32 2.39
N THR A 34 0.81 1.91 1.51
CA THR A 34 0.68 2.15 0.07
C THR A 34 1.21 0.98 -0.75
N PHE A 35 0.78 0.94 -2.01
CA PHE A 35 1.28 0.05 -3.07
C PHE A 35 1.50 0.84 -4.36
N THR A 36 2.13 0.25 -5.38
CA THR A 36 2.44 0.97 -6.62
C THR A 36 1.34 0.85 -7.67
N ASP A 37 1.18 1.90 -8.47
CA ASP A 37 0.23 1.95 -9.57
C ASP A 37 0.52 0.89 -10.66
N LYS A 38 1.80 0.61 -10.92
CA LYS A 38 2.19 -0.37 -11.95
C LYS A 38 1.94 -1.80 -11.52
N GLU A 39 2.18 -2.11 -10.26
CA GLU A 39 2.00 -3.46 -9.76
C GLU A 39 0.52 -3.83 -9.71
N ILE A 40 -0.36 -2.94 -9.18
CA ILE A 40 -1.80 -3.22 -9.23
C ILE A 40 -2.34 -3.29 -10.65
N ALA A 41 -1.80 -2.50 -11.59
CA ALA A 41 -2.18 -2.60 -13.00
C ALA A 41 -1.82 -3.97 -13.61
N SER A 42 -0.78 -4.65 -13.12
CA SER A 42 -0.44 -6.01 -13.57
C SER A 42 -1.47 -7.06 -13.14
N HIS A 43 -2.27 -6.78 -12.12
CA HIS A 43 -3.39 -7.62 -11.67
C HIS A 43 -4.72 -7.32 -12.39
N ALA A 44 -4.74 -6.39 -13.36
CA ALA A 44 -5.97 -5.95 -14.04
C ALA A 44 -6.79 -7.10 -14.65
N GLU A 45 -6.11 -8.03 -15.35
CA GLU A 45 -6.75 -9.19 -15.97
C GLU A 45 -7.37 -10.15 -14.93
N GLU A 46 -6.67 -10.36 -13.82
CA GLU A 46 -7.12 -11.18 -12.71
C GLU A 46 -8.34 -10.54 -12.03
N LEU A 47 -8.28 -9.24 -11.73
CA LEU A 47 -9.39 -8.49 -11.14
C LEU A 47 -10.61 -8.46 -12.07
N GLN A 48 -10.40 -8.34 -13.39
CA GLN A 48 -11.48 -8.37 -14.37
C GLN A 48 -12.20 -9.72 -14.43
N LYS A 49 -11.49 -10.83 -14.20
CA LYS A 49 -12.03 -12.20 -14.24
C LYS A 49 -12.64 -12.65 -12.91
N ALA A 50 -12.37 -11.94 -11.83
CA ALA A 50 -12.89 -12.29 -10.51
C ALA A 50 -14.41 -12.10 -10.45
N ASP A 51 -15.12 -13.02 -9.80
CA ASP A 51 -16.56 -12.91 -9.54
C ASP A 51 -16.88 -11.66 -8.69
N ASP A 52 -15.95 -11.28 -7.78
CA ASP A 52 -15.98 -10.07 -6.98
C ASP A 52 -14.58 -9.43 -6.99
N ALA A 53 -14.40 -8.42 -7.83
CA ALA A 53 -13.13 -7.72 -7.98
C ALA A 53 -12.69 -6.99 -6.69
N LYS A 54 -13.65 -6.47 -5.90
CA LYS A 54 -13.35 -5.82 -4.62
C LYS A 54 -12.86 -6.84 -3.58
N ALA A 55 -13.50 -7.99 -3.51
CA ALA A 55 -13.05 -9.08 -2.65
C ALA A 55 -11.65 -9.58 -3.06
N ARG A 56 -11.40 -9.73 -4.37
CA ARG A 56 -10.08 -10.11 -4.86
C ARG A 56 -9.02 -9.06 -4.55
N LEU A 57 -9.32 -7.78 -4.67
CA LEU A 57 -8.41 -6.70 -4.28
C LEU A 57 -8.05 -6.78 -2.79
N LYS A 58 -9.02 -7.05 -1.89
CA LYS A 58 -8.75 -7.27 -0.46
C LYS A 58 -7.74 -8.40 -0.22
N GLN A 59 -7.88 -9.50 -0.97
CA GLN A 59 -6.97 -10.65 -0.88
C GLN A 59 -5.55 -10.27 -1.27
N ILE A 60 -5.39 -9.61 -2.42
CA ILE A 60 -4.09 -9.20 -2.96
C ILE A 60 -3.34 -8.26 -2.00
N ILE A 61 -4.04 -7.31 -1.37
CA ILE A 61 -3.41 -6.31 -0.50
C ILE A 61 -3.52 -6.63 1.00
N ALA A 62 -3.86 -7.88 1.35
CA ALA A 62 -3.94 -8.39 2.72
C ALA A 62 -4.95 -7.65 3.62
N PHE A 63 -6.06 -7.14 3.08
CA PHE A 63 -7.13 -6.59 3.89
C PHE A 63 -8.03 -7.70 4.43
N ALA A 64 -8.59 -7.50 5.62
CA ALA A 64 -9.56 -8.42 6.19
C ALA A 64 -10.81 -8.53 5.30
N PRO A 65 -11.46 -9.71 5.22
CA PRO A 65 -12.66 -9.91 4.39
C PRO A 65 -13.80 -8.93 4.68
N ASP A 66 -13.97 -8.54 5.94
CA ASP A 66 -14.99 -7.61 6.44
C ASP A 66 -14.57 -6.14 6.37
N SER A 67 -13.38 -5.84 5.86
CA SER A 67 -12.91 -4.46 5.65
C SER A 67 -13.81 -3.71 4.66
N GLU A 68 -14.24 -2.50 5.02
CA GLU A 68 -15.19 -1.68 4.23
C GLU A 68 -14.53 -0.42 3.66
N HIS A 69 -13.33 -0.55 3.10
CA HIS A 69 -12.65 0.57 2.44
C HIS A 69 -13.40 0.99 1.17
N THR A 70 -13.52 2.30 0.97
CA THR A 70 -14.39 2.88 -0.04
C THR A 70 -13.68 3.68 -1.12
N THR A 71 -12.44 4.10 -0.85
CA THR A 71 -11.76 5.12 -1.65
C THR A 71 -10.30 4.73 -1.90
N VAL A 72 -9.84 4.89 -3.13
CA VAL A 72 -8.43 4.79 -3.51
C VAL A 72 -7.91 6.17 -3.87
N THR A 73 -6.79 6.56 -3.27
CA THR A 73 -6.11 7.82 -3.58
C THR A 73 -4.72 7.55 -4.13
N GLY A 74 -4.36 8.26 -5.19
CA GLY A 74 -3.01 8.32 -5.74
C GLY A 74 -2.25 9.51 -5.17
N LEU A 75 -1.03 9.25 -4.66
CA LEU A 75 -0.18 10.24 -4.00
C LEU A 75 1.17 10.33 -4.72
N TRP A 76 1.56 11.53 -5.14
CA TRP A 76 2.92 11.83 -5.57
C TRP A 76 3.80 12.06 -4.34
N VAL A 77 4.73 11.16 -4.11
CA VAL A 77 5.55 11.12 -2.89
C VAL A 77 7.03 11.32 -3.24
N ASP A 78 7.73 12.15 -2.47
CA ASP A 78 9.19 12.20 -2.52
C ASP A 78 9.74 10.86 -2.00
N PRO A 79 10.61 10.17 -2.77
CA PRO A 79 11.12 8.84 -2.39
C PRO A 79 11.87 8.81 -1.05
N GLN A 80 12.41 9.95 -0.59
CA GLN A 80 13.04 10.05 0.73
C GLN A 80 12.05 9.84 1.90
N ASN A 81 10.74 10.02 1.66
CA ASN A 81 9.67 9.82 2.64
C ASN A 81 9.01 8.43 2.52
N VAL A 82 9.60 7.53 1.74
CA VAL A 82 9.08 6.19 1.52
C VAL A 82 9.96 5.17 2.23
N LYS A 83 9.35 4.33 3.04
CA LYS A 83 10.01 3.17 3.65
C LYS A 83 9.30 1.88 3.26
N ARG A 84 10.02 0.79 3.29
CA ARG A 84 9.43 -0.56 3.25
C ARG A 84 9.06 -0.98 4.67
N PRO A 85 7.84 -1.44 4.94
CA PRO A 85 7.44 -1.94 6.26
C PRO A 85 8.01 -3.35 6.47
N ALA A 86 9.34 -3.44 6.58
CA ALA A 86 10.11 -4.68 6.68
C ALA A 86 11.36 -4.47 7.53
N TYR A 87 12.03 -5.56 7.92
CA TYR A 87 13.32 -5.47 8.62
C TYR A 87 14.38 -4.70 7.82
N GLN A 88 14.36 -4.81 6.48
CA GLN A 88 15.09 -3.92 5.58
C GLN A 88 14.16 -2.82 5.10
N SER A 89 14.22 -1.66 5.76
CA SER A 89 13.29 -0.55 5.52
C SER A 89 13.65 0.32 4.30
N ASP A 90 14.89 0.28 3.83
CA ASP A 90 15.31 1.04 2.65
C ASP A 90 14.75 0.40 1.37
N PRO A 91 13.85 1.11 0.63
CA PRO A 91 13.23 0.56 -0.58
C PRO A 91 14.21 0.40 -1.75
N THR A 92 15.42 0.97 -1.67
CA THR A 92 16.46 0.83 -2.72
C THR A 92 17.30 -0.43 -2.58
N ILE A 93 17.19 -1.14 -1.45
CA ILE A 93 17.91 -2.40 -1.19
C ILE A 93 17.01 -3.57 -1.58
N GLU A 94 17.47 -4.39 -2.51
CA GLU A 94 16.71 -5.54 -3.04
C GLU A 94 16.70 -6.74 -2.07
N ASP A 95 17.79 -6.91 -1.30
CA ASP A 95 17.94 -8.02 -0.36
C ASP A 95 17.03 -7.83 0.86
N MET A 96 16.23 -8.85 1.13
CA MET A 96 15.35 -8.89 2.31
C MET A 96 16.11 -9.47 3.51
N SER A 97 15.80 -8.96 4.70
CA SER A 97 16.33 -9.45 5.97
C SER A 97 15.20 -9.96 6.87
N ASN A 98 15.51 -10.84 7.78
CA ASN A 98 14.61 -11.30 8.86
C ASN A 98 14.96 -10.69 10.23
N SER A 99 15.87 -9.72 10.24
CA SER A 99 16.27 -8.95 11.41
C SER A 99 16.70 -7.56 11.01
N PHE A 100 16.61 -6.62 11.92
CA PHE A 100 17.10 -5.26 11.71
C PHE A 100 18.61 -5.20 11.57
N ASP A 101 19.07 -4.22 10.78
CA ASP A 101 20.48 -3.80 10.76
C ASP A 101 20.86 -3.13 12.10
N GLU A 102 22.16 -3.13 12.43
CA GLU A 102 22.67 -2.50 13.65
C GLU A 102 22.42 -0.98 13.71
N ASN A 103 22.22 -0.34 12.55
CA ASN A 103 22.01 1.10 12.40
C ASN A 103 20.56 1.46 12.09
N VAL A 104 19.59 0.56 12.34
CA VAL A 104 18.17 0.85 12.12
C VAL A 104 17.74 2.10 12.92
N ASP A 105 16.90 2.91 12.31
CA ASP A 105 16.23 4.04 12.96
C ASP A 105 15.38 3.53 14.14
N GLU A 106 15.65 3.99 15.35
CA GLU A 106 14.97 3.51 16.58
C GLU A 106 13.47 3.88 16.59
N ASP A 107 13.08 4.99 15.97
CA ASP A 107 11.66 5.38 15.88
C ASP A 107 10.93 4.44 14.91
N PHE A 108 11.55 4.11 13.77
CA PHE A 108 11.01 3.13 12.84
C PHE A 108 10.90 1.74 13.49
N LYS A 109 11.93 1.32 14.23
CA LYS A 109 11.91 0.04 14.93
C LYS A 109 10.82 -0.02 15.99
N SER A 110 10.64 1.05 16.77
CA SER A 110 9.56 1.14 17.76
C SER A 110 8.19 1.04 17.09
N TRP A 111 7.97 1.78 16.00
CA TRP A 111 6.74 1.68 15.22
C TRP A 111 6.52 0.26 14.69
N PHE A 112 7.56 -0.38 14.16
CA PHE A 112 7.49 -1.74 13.62
C PHE A 112 7.12 -2.78 14.68
N ASP A 113 7.71 -2.69 15.87
CA ASP A 113 7.42 -3.58 17.00
C ASP A 113 5.99 -3.39 17.49
N ASP A 114 5.52 -2.15 17.62
CA ASP A 114 4.13 -1.81 17.97
C ASP A 114 3.15 -2.32 16.90
N ASN A 115 3.46 -2.11 15.63
CA ASN A 115 2.65 -2.61 14.52
C ASN A 115 2.62 -4.14 14.46
N THR A 116 3.70 -4.82 14.84
CA THR A 116 3.73 -6.28 14.96
C THR A 116 2.73 -6.76 16.01
N LEU A 117 2.73 -6.13 17.19
CA LEU A 117 1.78 -6.47 18.25
C LEU A 117 0.34 -6.21 17.79
N TRP A 118 0.11 -5.06 17.15
CA TRP A 118 -1.22 -4.71 16.67
C TRP A 118 -1.72 -5.68 15.61
N SER A 119 -0.90 -5.99 14.61
CA SER A 119 -1.28 -6.84 13.47
C SER A 119 -1.59 -8.28 13.88
N TYR A 120 -0.80 -8.87 14.80
CA TYR A 120 -0.94 -10.28 15.14
C TYR A 120 -1.83 -10.57 16.35
N TYR A 121 -2.06 -9.60 17.24
CA TYR A 121 -2.79 -9.82 18.49
C TYR A 121 -4.09 -9.02 18.60
N TYR A 122 -4.19 -7.88 17.92
CA TYR A 122 -5.37 -7.00 18.02
C TYR A 122 -6.11 -6.86 16.70
N GLY A 123 -5.40 -6.66 15.59
CA GLY A 123 -5.97 -6.43 14.28
C GLY A 123 -6.19 -7.70 13.46
N GLU A 124 -5.49 -8.78 13.79
CA GLU A 124 -5.51 -10.06 13.07
C GLU A 124 -5.21 -9.90 11.56
N TYR A 125 -4.27 -8.99 11.21
CA TYR A 125 -3.82 -8.81 9.84
C TYR A 125 -2.65 -9.73 9.52
N PRO A 126 -2.64 -10.40 8.34
CA PRO A 126 -1.55 -11.28 7.93
C PRO A 126 -0.33 -10.50 7.39
N TRP A 127 0.26 -9.64 8.20
CA TRP A 127 1.41 -8.84 7.82
C TRP A 127 2.67 -9.69 7.72
N THR A 128 3.36 -9.67 6.56
CA THR A 128 4.55 -10.53 6.34
C THR A 128 5.81 -10.01 7.04
N ARG A 129 5.94 -8.71 7.25
CA ARG A 129 7.16 -8.02 7.71
C ARG A 129 8.34 -8.14 6.73
N LEU A 130 8.07 -8.54 5.49
CA LEU A 130 9.04 -8.76 4.43
C LEU A 130 8.85 -7.80 3.25
N GLY A 131 8.00 -6.76 3.41
CA GLY A 131 7.77 -5.73 2.41
C GLY A 131 6.87 -6.14 1.26
N TYR A 132 6.06 -7.18 1.45
CA TYR A 132 4.98 -7.56 0.55
C TYR A 132 3.72 -7.93 1.34
N THR A 133 2.56 -7.75 0.74
CA THR A 133 1.28 -8.13 1.31
C THR A 133 1.04 -9.63 1.17
N TYR A 134 0.38 -10.24 2.15
CA TYR A 134 0.01 -11.65 2.11
C TYR A 134 -1.29 -11.83 1.30
N ASP A 135 -1.19 -12.45 0.13
CA ASP A 135 -2.38 -12.87 -0.61
C ASP A 135 -2.99 -14.12 0.04
N TRP A 136 -4.14 -13.95 0.69
CA TRP A 136 -4.81 -15.03 1.41
C TRP A 136 -5.83 -15.81 0.56
N ALA A 137 -5.85 -15.59 -0.76
CA ALA A 137 -6.60 -16.47 -1.67
C ALA A 137 -5.89 -17.82 -1.83
N ASP A 138 -6.69 -18.89 -1.99
CA ASP A 138 -6.15 -20.22 -2.34
C ASP A 138 -5.90 -20.28 -3.86
N ASN A 139 -4.87 -19.58 -4.32
CA ASN A 139 -4.52 -19.43 -5.75
C ASN A 139 -3.12 -19.96 -6.12
N GLY A 140 -2.43 -20.61 -5.16
CA GLY A 140 -1.09 -21.20 -5.35
C GLY A 140 0.06 -20.24 -5.11
N THR A 141 -0.17 -19.01 -4.67
CA THR A 141 0.84 -18.07 -4.20
C THR A 141 0.37 -17.38 -2.92
N GLU A 142 1.32 -17.05 -2.05
CA GLU A 142 1.09 -16.21 -0.86
C GLU A 142 1.58 -14.77 -1.08
N TYR A 143 2.23 -14.49 -2.21
CA TYR A 143 2.70 -13.17 -2.58
C TYR A 143 1.56 -12.35 -3.17
N GLY A 144 1.23 -11.24 -2.53
CA GLY A 144 0.28 -10.25 -3.02
C GLY A 144 0.98 -9.16 -3.82
N MET A 145 1.34 -8.07 -3.16
CA MET A 145 1.98 -6.90 -3.78
C MET A 145 3.13 -6.40 -2.91
N THR A 146 4.09 -5.72 -3.52
CA THR A 146 5.08 -4.93 -2.78
C THR A 146 4.35 -3.82 -2.01
N GLU A 147 4.63 -3.71 -0.72
CA GLU A 147 4.05 -2.69 0.14
C GLU A 147 5.09 -1.66 0.58
N PHE A 148 4.61 -0.42 0.71
CA PHE A 148 5.40 0.70 1.19
C PHE A 148 4.60 1.47 2.23
N ILE A 149 5.30 2.26 3.04
CA ILE A 149 4.69 3.28 3.89
C ILE A 149 5.24 4.65 3.51
N VAL A 150 4.35 5.64 3.53
CA VAL A 150 4.71 7.06 3.47
C VAL A 150 4.76 7.57 4.89
N GLU A 151 5.88 8.16 5.29
CA GLU A 151 6.12 8.56 6.67
C GLU A 151 5.15 9.65 7.15
N ASP A 152 4.87 9.62 8.45
CA ASP A 152 4.12 10.69 9.12
C ASP A 152 4.88 12.02 8.97
N GLY A 153 4.15 13.11 8.74
CA GLY A 153 4.72 14.43 8.47
C GLY A 153 5.16 14.67 7.03
N ALA A 154 5.15 13.66 6.15
CA ALA A 154 5.51 13.83 4.75
C ALA A 154 4.50 14.73 4.02
N GLU A 155 4.98 15.67 3.20
CA GLU A 155 4.16 16.42 2.25
C GLU A 155 4.02 15.64 0.94
N VAL A 156 2.79 15.39 0.51
CA VAL A 156 2.45 14.67 -0.73
C VAL A 156 1.50 15.50 -1.57
N THR A 157 1.46 15.23 -2.89
CA THR A 157 0.46 15.85 -3.78
C THR A 157 -0.55 14.78 -4.20
N VAL A 158 -1.82 15.08 -4.05
CA VAL A 158 -2.90 14.16 -4.44
C VAL A 158 -3.09 14.19 -5.95
N GLU A 159 -2.88 13.06 -6.62
CA GLU A 159 -3.08 12.92 -8.07
C GLU A 159 -4.56 12.69 -8.40
N PHE A 160 -5.21 11.79 -7.66
CA PHE A 160 -6.63 11.49 -7.79
C PHE A 160 -7.18 10.93 -6.48
N THR A 161 -8.49 11.06 -6.30
CA THR A 161 -9.25 10.40 -5.23
C THR A 161 -10.53 9.84 -5.85
N GLU A 162 -10.61 8.51 -5.95
CA GLU A 162 -11.68 7.79 -6.63
C GLU A 162 -12.38 6.83 -5.67
N THR A 163 -13.66 6.56 -5.90
CA THR A 163 -14.31 5.42 -5.25
C THR A 163 -13.64 4.10 -5.65
N THR A 164 -13.73 3.08 -4.80
CA THR A 164 -13.19 1.75 -5.13
C THR A 164 -13.73 1.22 -6.46
N GLU A 165 -15.01 1.50 -6.76
CA GLU A 165 -15.65 1.06 -8.01
C GLU A 165 -15.04 1.78 -9.24
N GLU A 166 -14.89 3.10 -9.18
CA GLU A 166 -14.26 3.90 -10.25
C GLU A 166 -12.82 3.44 -10.48
N PHE A 167 -12.06 3.23 -9.41
CA PHE A 167 -10.69 2.73 -9.48
C PHE A 167 -10.62 1.36 -10.16
N LEU A 168 -11.40 0.38 -9.72
CA LEU A 168 -11.46 -0.96 -10.32
C LEU A 168 -11.86 -0.89 -11.79
N ASN A 169 -12.86 -0.10 -12.14
CA ASN A 169 -13.28 0.11 -13.52
C ASN A 169 -12.15 0.70 -14.37
N ARG A 170 -11.41 1.67 -13.86
CA ARG A 170 -10.29 2.29 -14.56
C ARG A 170 -9.17 1.30 -14.85
N ILE A 171 -8.70 0.54 -13.85
CA ILE A 171 -7.58 -0.39 -14.02
C ILE A 171 -7.94 -1.60 -14.89
N THR A 172 -9.18 -2.10 -14.80
CA THR A 172 -9.62 -3.27 -15.59
C THR A 172 -9.97 -2.93 -17.04
N ASN A 173 -10.26 -1.66 -17.36
CA ASN A 173 -10.57 -1.22 -18.72
C ASN A 173 -9.33 -0.69 -19.49
N ASN A 174 -8.35 -0.11 -18.81
CA ASN A 174 -7.11 0.38 -19.44
C ASN A 174 -6.20 -0.73 -20.00
N GLY A 175 -6.43 -1.99 -19.68
CA GLY A 175 -5.75 -3.15 -20.25
C GLY A 175 -6.20 -3.53 -21.68
N LYS A 176 -7.05 -2.71 -22.33
CA LYS A 176 -7.62 -2.98 -23.65
C LYS A 176 -7.07 -2.10 -24.80
N GLU A 177 -6.03 -1.29 -24.54
CA GLU A 177 -5.32 -0.53 -25.58
C GLU A 177 -4.01 -1.18 -26.00
#